data_870a1e50ef1978dd17816003a5a3fae2
#
_entry.id   870a1e50ef1978dd17816003a5a3fae2
#
_cell.length_a   1.000
_cell.length_b   1.000
_cell.length_c   1.000
_cell.angle_alpha   90.00
_cell.angle_beta   90.00
_cell.angle_gamma   90.00
#
_symmetry.space_group_name_H-M   'P 1'
#
loop_
_entity.id
_entity.type
_entity.pdbx_description
1 polymer ?
#
loop_
_entity_poly.entity_id
_entity_poly.type
_entity_poly.pdbx_seq_one_letter_code
_entity_poly.pdbx_strand_id
1 'polypeptide(L)'
;MSIASTHPGRAAALRAQTAARENSSDAALIKRVAAGDRLAMQTIFARHRVAVYRWFLRLVNEEALAEDLLSEGFLDVWRQAASFEARASVSTWLLAIARYKALSARRRRTDVEWDDDLALSVADPADGPDLVLEKKTRAELVRQCLAKLSPEHSEVIDLVYYHEKSVEEVARIVGIPEATVKTRMFYARKNLSELVSGAQR
;
A
#
# COMPACT_ATOMS: atom_id res chain seq x y z
N MET A 1 -13.24 -56.00 8.26
CA MET A 1 -14.19 -54.97 7.76
C MET A 1 -14.16 -53.80 8.73
N SER A 2 -13.43 -52.74 8.38
CA SER A 2 -13.21 -51.59 9.24
C SER A 2 -14.08 -50.45 8.71
N ILE A 3 -15.11 -50.07 9.48
CA ILE A 3 -16.07 -49.02 9.13
C ILE A 3 -15.46 -47.68 9.56
N ALA A 4 -15.00 -46.87 8.57
CA ALA A 4 -14.52 -45.51 8.81
C ALA A 4 -15.72 -44.63 9.28
N SER A 5 -15.78 -44.37 10.59
CA SER A 5 -16.76 -43.45 11.19
C SER A 5 -16.42 -42.01 10.81
N THR A 6 -17.07 -41.54 9.77
CA THR A 6 -16.96 -40.12 9.36
C THR A 6 -17.79 -39.29 10.34
N HIS A 7 -17.11 -38.58 11.25
CA HIS A 7 -17.75 -37.71 12.24
C HIS A 7 -18.42 -36.51 11.56
N PRO A 8 -19.76 -36.39 11.57
CA PRO A 8 -20.49 -35.30 10.92
C PRO A 8 -20.16 -33.91 11.50
N GLY A 9 -19.70 -33.86 12.75
CA GLY A 9 -19.28 -32.59 13.38
C GLY A 9 -18.06 -31.92 12.78
N ARG A 10 -17.10 -32.72 12.24
CA ARG A 10 -15.87 -32.17 11.64
C ARG A 10 -16.13 -31.48 10.30
N ALA A 11 -17.03 -32.02 9.50
CA ALA A 11 -17.46 -31.42 8.25
C ALA A 11 -18.27 -30.13 8.45
N ALA A 12 -19.12 -30.11 9.47
CA ALA A 12 -19.89 -28.93 9.85
C ALA A 12 -19.00 -27.81 10.40
N ALA A 13 -18.00 -28.14 11.25
CA ALA A 13 -17.02 -27.19 11.76
C ALA A 13 -16.14 -26.62 10.65
N LEU A 14 -15.70 -27.44 9.70
CA LEU A 14 -14.90 -26.98 8.55
C LEU A 14 -15.72 -26.04 7.65
N ARG A 15 -17.00 -26.35 7.38
CA ARG A 15 -17.89 -25.46 6.62
C ARG A 15 -18.15 -24.14 7.34
N ALA A 16 -18.34 -24.16 8.66
CA ALA A 16 -18.49 -22.95 9.47
C ALA A 16 -17.22 -22.08 9.45
N GLN A 17 -16.02 -22.70 9.54
CA GLN A 17 -14.76 -21.98 9.43
C GLN A 17 -14.54 -21.40 8.04
N THR A 18 -14.89 -22.11 6.97
CA THR A 18 -14.82 -21.62 5.60
C THR A 18 -15.75 -20.44 5.40
N ALA A 19 -17.02 -20.56 5.83
CA ALA A 19 -18.00 -19.48 5.76
C ALA A 19 -17.56 -18.24 6.59
N ALA A 20 -16.98 -18.46 7.77
CA ALA A 20 -16.44 -17.36 8.59
C ALA A 20 -15.24 -16.67 7.90
N ARG A 21 -14.35 -17.42 7.25
CA ARG A 21 -13.24 -16.86 6.46
C ARG A 21 -13.73 -16.08 5.23
N GLU A 22 -14.70 -16.62 4.49
CA GLU A 22 -15.32 -15.94 3.36
C GLU A 22 -16.00 -14.64 3.79
N ASN A 23 -16.76 -14.67 4.90
CA ASN A 23 -17.46 -13.50 5.45
C ASN A 23 -16.49 -12.46 6.05
N SER A 24 -15.25 -12.86 6.39
CA SER A 24 -14.19 -11.98 6.86
C SER A 24 -13.20 -11.55 5.75
N SER A 25 -13.42 -11.98 4.51
CA SER A 25 -12.59 -11.49 3.39
C SER A 25 -12.80 -9.99 3.17
N ASP A 26 -11.77 -9.29 2.72
CA ASP A 26 -11.86 -7.85 2.49
C ASP A 26 -12.96 -7.50 1.47
N ALA A 27 -13.15 -8.32 0.44
CA ALA A 27 -14.23 -8.12 -0.53
C ALA A 27 -15.63 -8.26 0.10
N ALA A 28 -15.81 -9.23 1.01
CA ALA A 28 -17.07 -9.38 1.75
C ALA A 28 -17.28 -8.20 2.71
N LEU A 29 -16.22 -7.72 3.36
CA LEU A 29 -16.28 -6.55 4.23
C LEU A 29 -16.68 -5.29 3.45
N ILE A 30 -16.11 -5.05 2.27
CA ILE A 30 -16.49 -3.90 1.42
C ILE A 30 -17.96 -3.95 1.00
N LYS A 31 -18.51 -5.13 0.68
CA LYS A 31 -19.96 -5.28 0.42
C LYS A 31 -20.81 -4.91 1.63
N ARG A 32 -20.37 -5.25 2.83
CA ARG A 32 -21.04 -4.85 4.08
C ARG A 32 -20.92 -3.36 4.34
N VAL A 33 -19.73 -2.76 4.05
CA VAL A 33 -19.53 -1.30 4.12
C VAL A 33 -20.50 -0.59 3.17
N ALA A 34 -20.69 -1.10 1.95
CA ALA A 34 -21.65 -0.58 0.98
C ALA A 34 -23.11 -0.63 1.49
N ALA A 35 -23.42 -1.59 2.39
CA ALA A 35 -24.71 -1.70 3.08
C ALA A 35 -24.80 -0.86 4.37
N GLY A 36 -23.78 -0.04 4.68
CA GLY A 36 -23.75 0.84 5.84
C GLY A 36 -23.22 0.20 7.14
N ASP A 37 -22.54 -0.95 7.07
CA ASP A 37 -21.99 -1.64 8.24
C ASP A 37 -20.70 -0.96 8.73
N ARG A 38 -20.82 -0.23 9.86
CA ARG A 38 -19.71 0.49 10.48
C ARG A 38 -18.63 -0.45 11.05
N LEU A 39 -19.00 -1.64 11.54
CA LEU A 39 -18.03 -2.61 12.07
C LEU A 39 -17.17 -3.20 10.94
N ALA A 40 -17.77 -3.46 9.78
CA ALA A 40 -17.02 -3.86 8.59
C ALA A 40 -16.01 -2.78 8.18
N MET A 41 -16.41 -1.49 8.23
CA MET A 41 -15.52 -0.37 7.94
C MET A 41 -14.37 -0.26 8.94
N GLN A 42 -14.64 -0.38 10.23
CA GLN A 42 -13.60 -0.40 11.26
C GLN A 42 -12.60 -1.54 11.02
N THR A 43 -13.09 -2.70 10.59
CA THR A 43 -12.22 -3.85 10.28
C THR A 43 -11.32 -3.56 9.05
N ILE A 44 -11.86 -3.00 7.98
CA ILE A 44 -11.10 -2.58 6.80
C ILE A 44 -10.06 -1.53 7.19
N PHE A 45 -10.45 -0.52 7.95
CA PHE A 45 -9.53 0.50 8.46
C PHE A 45 -8.39 -0.12 9.27
N ALA A 46 -8.69 -0.96 10.26
CA ALA A 46 -7.69 -1.60 11.11
C ALA A 46 -6.68 -2.44 10.31
N ARG A 47 -7.12 -3.12 9.25
CA ARG A 47 -6.28 -3.96 8.39
C ARG A 47 -5.37 -3.16 7.47
N HIS A 48 -5.87 -2.06 6.92
CA HIS A 48 -5.21 -1.38 5.80
C HIS A 48 -4.61 -0.01 6.17
N ARG A 49 -4.96 0.59 7.33
CA ARG A 49 -4.52 1.95 7.70
C ARG A 49 -3.01 2.15 7.62
N VAL A 50 -2.22 1.17 8.07
CA VAL A 50 -0.76 1.30 8.10
C VAL A 50 -0.19 1.33 6.68
N ALA A 51 -0.64 0.43 5.81
CA ALA A 51 -0.19 0.40 4.42
C ALA A 51 -0.61 1.66 3.66
N VAL A 52 -1.88 2.09 3.83
CA VAL A 52 -2.42 3.30 3.18
C VAL A 52 -1.74 4.56 3.71
N TYR A 53 -1.49 4.67 5.03
CA TYR A 53 -0.76 5.79 5.63
C TYR A 53 0.67 5.92 5.06
N ARG A 54 1.41 4.80 5.02
CA ARG A 54 2.77 4.78 4.46
C ARG A 54 2.79 5.17 2.99
N TRP A 55 1.77 4.76 2.25
CA TRP A 55 1.61 5.15 0.85
C TRP A 55 1.34 6.66 0.71
N PHE A 56 0.46 7.24 1.53
CA PHE A 56 0.27 8.68 1.58
C PHE A 56 1.57 9.40 1.94
N LEU A 57 2.23 8.99 3.02
CA LEU A 57 3.48 9.60 3.47
C LEU A 57 4.55 9.57 2.35
N ARG A 58 4.62 8.47 1.61
CA ARG A 58 5.52 8.34 0.46
C ARG A 58 5.20 9.32 -0.66
N LEU A 59 3.92 9.58 -0.91
CA LEU A 59 3.47 10.44 -2.01
C LEU A 59 3.54 11.93 -1.67
N VAL A 60 3.25 12.32 -0.41
CA VAL A 60 3.17 13.73 -0.01
C VAL A 60 4.34 14.22 0.81
N ASN A 61 5.10 13.29 1.43
CA ASN A 61 6.28 13.54 2.25
C ASN A 61 6.07 14.51 3.43
N GLU A 62 4.86 14.56 3.98
CA GLU A 62 4.48 15.40 5.11
C GLU A 62 3.55 14.59 6.01
N GLU A 63 3.93 14.39 7.28
CA GLU A 63 3.20 13.52 8.22
C GLU A 63 1.78 14.04 8.48
N ALA A 64 1.65 15.34 8.79
CA ALA A 64 0.34 15.94 9.08
C ALA A 64 -0.61 15.79 7.89
N LEU A 65 -0.14 16.10 6.68
CA LEU A 65 -0.93 15.94 5.46
C LEU A 65 -1.27 14.46 5.19
N ALA A 66 -0.34 13.53 5.46
CA ALA A 66 -0.60 12.11 5.28
C ALA A 66 -1.69 11.58 6.23
N GLU A 67 -1.74 12.07 7.49
CA GLU A 67 -2.79 11.75 8.46
C GLU A 67 -4.16 12.29 8.04
N ASP A 68 -4.20 13.54 7.59
CA ASP A 68 -5.43 14.15 7.05
C ASP A 68 -5.95 13.37 5.84
N LEU A 69 -5.06 13.08 4.88
CA LEU A 69 -5.40 12.31 3.68
C LEU A 69 -5.81 10.87 4.00
N LEU A 70 -5.25 10.26 5.05
CA LEU A 70 -5.69 8.94 5.52
C LEU A 70 -7.15 8.98 5.96
N SER A 71 -7.48 9.94 6.81
CA SER A 71 -8.85 10.12 7.33
C SER A 71 -9.85 10.38 6.21
N GLU A 72 -9.54 11.32 5.33
CA GLU A 72 -10.36 11.63 4.16
C GLU A 72 -10.43 10.46 3.16
N GLY A 73 -9.32 9.74 2.94
CA GLY A 73 -9.27 8.58 2.05
C GLY A 73 -10.22 7.47 2.48
N PHE A 74 -10.30 7.18 3.78
CA PHE A 74 -11.25 6.19 4.30
C PHE A 74 -12.69 6.69 4.31
N LEU A 75 -12.94 8.00 4.38
CA LEU A 75 -14.28 8.55 4.11
C LEU A 75 -14.68 8.34 2.63
N ASP A 76 -13.75 8.48 1.70
CA ASP A 76 -14.02 8.21 0.29
C ASP A 76 -14.26 6.70 0.05
N VAL A 77 -13.51 5.82 0.74
CA VAL A 77 -13.78 4.37 0.74
C VAL A 77 -15.22 4.08 1.20
N TRP A 78 -15.67 4.69 2.29
CA TRP A 78 -17.04 4.55 2.77
C TRP A 78 -18.07 4.97 1.72
N ARG A 79 -17.86 6.12 1.10
CA ARG A 79 -18.77 6.68 0.08
C ARG A 79 -18.80 5.85 -1.20
N GLN A 80 -17.65 5.28 -1.59
CA GLN A 80 -17.47 4.58 -2.85
C GLN A 80 -17.57 3.05 -2.73
N ALA A 81 -17.81 2.52 -1.53
CA ALA A 81 -17.86 1.06 -1.31
C ALA A 81 -18.84 0.34 -2.24
N ALA A 82 -19.96 0.96 -2.58
CA ALA A 82 -20.95 0.41 -3.51
C ALA A 82 -20.45 0.29 -4.95
N SER A 83 -19.44 1.08 -5.34
CA SER A 83 -18.85 1.04 -6.69
C SER A 83 -17.69 0.02 -6.82
N PHE A 84 -17.34 -0.68 -5.75
CA PHE A 84 -16.30 -1.69 -5.78
C PHE A 84 -16.74 -2.95 -6.54
N GLU A 85 -16.23 -3.14 -7.74
CA GLU A 85 -16.62 -4.26 -8.63
C GLU A 85 -15.80 -5.54 -8.44
N ALA A 86 -14.89 -5.59 -7.48
CA ALA A 86 -14.00 -6.74 -7.20
C ALA A 86 -13.11 -7.16 -8.41
N ARG A 87 -12.85 -6.26 -9.36
CA ARG A 87 -11.94 -6.50 -10.48
C ARG A 87 -10.47 -6.50 -10.05
N ALA A 88 -10.18 -6.03 -8.85
CA ALA A 88 -8.87 -6.03 -8.23
C ALA A 88 -9.03 -6.36 -6.74
N SER A 89 -7.91 -6.64 -6.05
CA SER A 89 -7.93 -6.78 -4.60
C SER A 89 -8.36 -5.47 -3.92
N VAL A 90 -8.97 -5.56 -2.74
CA VAL A 90 -9.36 -4.39 -1.94
C VAL A 90 -8.15 -3.51 -1.67
N SER A 91 -6.99 -4.10 -1.34
CA SER A 91 -5.77 -3.33 -1.10
C SER A 91 -5.30 -2.54 -2.34
N THR A 92 -5.42 -3.11 -3.53
CA THR A 92 -5.12 -2.41 -4.79
C THR A 92 -6.07 -1.25 -5.04
N TRP A 93 -7.37 -1.44 -4.78
CA TRP A 93 -8.37 -0.39 -4.89
C TRP A 93 -8.14 0.74 -3.89
N LEU A 94 -7.81 0.42 -2.62
CA LEU A 94 -7.50 1.40 -1.59
C LEU A 94 -6.26 2.24 -1.96
N LEU A 95 -5.19 1.61 -2.46
CA LEU A 95 -3.98 2.31 -2.89
C LEU A 95 -4.24 3.20 -4.12
N ALA A 96 -5.13 2.82 -5.03
CA ALA A 96 -5.53 3.66 -6.16
C ALA A 96 -6.30 4.91 -5.70
N ILE A 97 -7.25 4.77 -4.76
CA ILE A 97 -7.96 5.91 -4.13
C ILE A 97 -6.95 6.83 -3.44
N ALA A 98 -6.05 6.27 -2.64
CA ALA A 98 -5.05 7.04 -1.91
C ALA A 98 -4.13 7.82 -2.86
N ARG A 99 -3.67 7.18 -3.94
CA ARG A 99 -2.86 7.85 -4.96
C ARG A 99 -3.57 9.03 -5.61
N TYR A 100 -4.80 8.81 -6.07
CA TYR A 100 -5.59 9.88 -6.67
C TYR A 100 -5.76 11.07 -5.71
N LYS A 101 -6.06 10.79 -4.44
CA LYS A 101 -6.22 11.80 -3.40
C LYS A 101 -4.93 12.56 -3.13
N ALA A 102 -3.79 11.87 -2.99
CA ALA A 102 -2.49 12.49 -2.78
C ALA A 102 -2.09 13.41 -3.94
N LEU A 103 -2.24 12.93 -5.18
CA LEU A 103 -1.93 13.74 -6.37
C LEU A 103 -2.86 14.97 -6.49
N SER A 104 -4.12 14.85 -6.08
CA SER A 104 -5.06 15.96 -6.06
C SER A 104 -4.72 16.99 -4.99
N ALA A 105 -4.26 16.55 -3.82
CA ALA A 105 -3.78 17.43 -2.75
C ALA A 105 -2.51 18.18 -3.18
N ARG A 106 -1.54 17.49 -3.78
CA ARG A 106 -0.32 18.12 -4.31
C ARG A 106 -0.62 19.18 -5.36
N ARG A 107 -1.49 18.89 -6.32
CA ARG A 107 -1.89 19.88 -7.35
C ARG A 107 -2.48 21.13 -6.73
N ARG A 108 -3.40 20.99 -5.77
CA ARG A 108 -3.99 22.14 -5.06
C ARG A 108 -2.96 23.01 -4.34
N ARG A 109 -1.92 22.39 -3.77
CA ARG A 109 -0.82 23.15 -3.12
C ARG A 109 0.06 23.85 -4.13
N THR A 110 0.42 23.19 -5.23
CA THR A 110 1.22 23.82 -6.31
C THR A 110 0.48 25.01 -6.94
N ASP A 111 -0.86 24.97 -7.03
CA ASP A 111 -1.66 26.09 -7.51
C ASP A 111 -1.71 27.27 -6.50
N VAL A 112 -1.37 27.03 -5.22
CA VAL A 112 -1.37 28.03 -4.14
C VAL A 112 0.04 28.52 -3.79
N GLU A 113 1.05 27.69 -3.97
CA GLU A 113 2.46 27.98 -3.63
C GLU A 113 3.33 27.96 -4.90
N TRP A 114 3.59 29.14 -5.44
CA TRP A 114 4.77 29.41 -6.24
C TRP A 114 5.89 29.69 -5.25
N ASP A 115 6.38 28.69 -4.51
CA ASP A 115 7.77 28.67 -4.00
C ASP A 115 8.07 27.41 -3.17
N ASP A 116 9.35 27.05 -3.24
CA ASP A 116 10.12 26.12 -2.38
C ASP A 116 10.14 24.62 -2.70
N ASP A 117 11.33 24.28 -3.26
CA ASP A 117 11.97 22.96 -3.24
C ASP A 117 12.08 22.40 -1.81
N LEU A 118 11.37 21.32 -1.51
CA LEU A 118 11.56 20.55 -0.27
C LEU A 118 12.01 19.14 -0.56
N ALA A 119 13.30 18.92 -0.32
CA ALA A 119 13.96 17.61 -0.37
C ALA A 119 13.52 16.71 0.80
N LEU A 120 13.34 15.44 0.47
CA LEU A 120 12.73 14.39 1.25
C LEU A 120 13.61 13.78 2.34
N SER A 121 13.10 13.70 3.55
CA SER A 121 13.61 12.78 4.58
C SER A 121 12.46 12.02 5.22
N VAL A 122 12.33 10.72 4.96
CA VAL A 122 11.39 9.84 5.65
C VAL A 122 12.17 8.96 6.62
N ALA A 123 11.93 9.14 7.92
CA ALA A 123 12.41 8.25 8.97
C ALA A 123 11.39 7.12 9.20
N ASP A 124 11.85 5.87 9.17
CA ASP A 124 11.05 4.69 9.51
C ASP A 124 11.30 4.32 10.99
N PRO A 125 10.28 4.19 11.84
CA PRO A 125 10.45 3.78 13.23
C PRO A 125 10.38 2.26 13.38
N ALA A 126 11.40 1.68 13.94
CA ALA A 126 11.52 0.44 14.70
C ALA A 126 12.59 -0.55 14.21
N ASP A 127 13.62 -0.70 15.05
CA ASP A 127 14.16 -2.01 15.46
C ASP A 127 15.20 -1.80 16.58
N GLY A 128 15.33 -2.78 17.49
CA GLY A 128 16.10 -2.73 18.74
C GLY A 128 17.65 -2.79 18.62
N PRO A 129 18.42 -2.68 19.78
CA PRO A 129 19.72 -2.00 19.78
C PRO A 129 21.00 -2.70 19.31
N ASP A 130 21.16 -4.00 19.23
CA ASP A 130 22.52 -4.62 19.14
C ASP A 130 22.92 -5.35 17.83
N LEU A 131 21.98 -5.62 16.92
CA LEU A 131 22.29 -5.98 15.51
C LEU A 131 22.16 -4.77 14.60
N VAL A 132 22.06 -3.62 15.19
CA VAL A 132 21.47 -2.38 14.73
C VAL A 132 22.46 -1.52 13.97
N LEU A 133 23.78 -1.55 14.29
CA LEU A 133 24.69 -0.56 13.69
C LEU A 133 25.00 -0.86 12.22
N GLU A 134 25.29 -2.10 11.89
CA GLU A 134 25.59 -2.48 10.48
C GLU A 134 24.33 -2.55 9.61
N LYS A 135 23.22 -3.04 10.18
CA LYS A 135 21.90 -3.02 9.51
C LYS A 135 21.33 -1.62 9.38
N LYS A 136 21.54 -0.73 10.40
CA LYS A 136 21.15 0.68 10.32
C LYS A 136 21.89 1.41 9.22
N THR A 137 23.21 1.20 9.10
CA THR A 137 24.03 1.82 8.03
C THR A 137 23.57 1.37 6.66
N ARG A 138 23.26 0.08 6.49
CA ARG A 138 22.80 -0.47 5.19
C ARG A 138 21.37 -0.04 4.87
N ALA A 139 20.46 -0.04 5.84
CA ALA A 139 19.09 0.43 5.65
C ALA A 139 19.06 1.92 5.36
N GLU A 140 19.89 2.71 6.03
CA GLU A 140 20.03 4.14 5.79
C GLU A 140 20.56 4.42 4.39
N LEU A 141 21.59 3.70 3.95
CA LEU A 141 22.12 3.78 2.60
C LEU A 141 21.04 3.49 1.55
N VAL A 142 20.26 2.43 1.73
CA VAL A 142 19.16 2.08 0.82
C VAL A 142 18.10 3.18 0.80
N ARG A 143 17.72 3.74 1.95
CA ARG A 143 16.77 4.86 2.02
C ARG A 143 17.29 6.09 1.26
N GLN A 144 18.55 6.45 1.45
CA GLN A 144 19.19 7.56 0.74
C GLN A 144 19.23 7.31 -0.78
N CYS A 145 19.50 6.08 -1.20
CA CYS A 145 19.48 5.73 -2.62
C CYS A 145 18.06 5.78 -3.20
N LEU A 146 17.05 5.30 -2.45
CA LEU A 146 15.65 5.40 -2.85
C LEU A 146 15.16 6.85 -2.97
N ALA A 147 15.63 7.75 -2.09
CA ALA A 147 15.30 9.16 -2.13
C ALA A 147 15.87 9.89 -3.36
N LYS A 148 16.93 9.33 -4.01
CA LYS A 148 17.52 9.87 -5.24
C LYS A 148 16.84 9.37 -6.52
N LEU A 149 15.89 8.45 -6.42
CA LEU A 149 15.10 8.02 -7.59
C LEU A 149 14.13 9.11 -8.01
N SER A 150 13.80 9.15 -9.31
CA SER A 150 12.68 9.98 -9.75
C SER A 150 11.37 9.53 -9.09
N PRO A 151 10.40 10.43 -8.92
CA PRO A 151 9.11 10.08 -8.31
C PRO A 151 8.45 8.85 -8.95
N GLU A 152 8.48 8.75 -10.29
CA GLU A 152 7.88 7.63 -11.02
C GLU A 152 8.60 6.30 -10.80
N HIS A 153 9.93 6.32 -10.68
CA HIS A 153 10.72 5.13 -10.37
C HIS A 153 10.51 4.69 -8.93
N SER A 154 10.52 5.65 -8.02
CA SER A 154 10.28 5.42 -6.60
C SER A 154 8.89 4.84 -6.35
N GLU A 155 7.86 5.36 -7.03
CA GLU A 155 6.47 4.89 -6.93
C GLU A 155 6.33 3.41 -7.32
N VAL A 156 6.90 2.98 -8.44
CA VAL A 156 6.80 1.57 -8.86
C VAL A 156 7.61 0.63 -7.98
N ILE A 157 8.77 1.05 -7.47
CA ILE A 157 9.57 0.28 -6.51
C ILE A 157 8.77 0.08 -5.21
N ASP A 158 8.19 1.13 -4.67
CA ASP A 158 7.43 1.08 -3.43
C ASP A 158 6.22 0.12 -3.54
N LEU A 159 5.44 0.25 -4.62
CA LEU A 159 4.29 -0.61 -4.85
C LEU A 159 4.67 -2.09 -5.01
N VAL A 160 5.77 -2.41 -5.70
CA VAL A 160 6.18 -3.79 -5.93
C VAL A 160 6.84 -4.41 -4.70
N TYR A 161 7.76 -3.69 -4.04
CA TYR A 161 8.57 -4.28 -2.98
C TYR A 161 8.00 -4.07 -1.59
N TYR A 162 7.31 -2.96 -1.36
CA TYR A 162 6.75 -2.64 -0.05
C TYR A 162 5.28 -3.04 0.08
N HIS A 163 4.50 -2.81 -0.97
CA HIS A 163 3.08 -3.16 -1.02
C HIS A 163 2.81 -4.52 -1.68
N GLU A 164 3.87 -5.24 -2.11
CA GLU A 164 3.80 -6.57 -2.71
C GLU A 164 2.82 -6.67 -3.89
N LYS A 165 2.76 -5.60 -4.71
CA LYS A 165 1.86 -5.54 -5.85
C LYS A 165 2.46 -6.17 -7.10
N SER A 166 1.64 -6.94 -7.82
CA SER A 166 2.00 -7.43 -9.14
C SER A 166 2.10 -6.29 -10.14
N VAL A 167 2.78 -6.52 -11.27
CA VAL A 167 2.91 -5.53 -12.36
C VAL A 167 1.53 -5.05 -12.84
N GLU A 168 0.58 -5.98 -12.95
CA GLU A 168 -0.81 -5.67 -13.34
C GLU A 168 -1.51 -4.78 -12.30
N GLU A 169 -1.35 -5.06 -11.00
CA GLU A 169 -1.91 -4.24 -9.93
C GLU A 169 -1.27 -2.86 -9.88
N VAL A 170 0.06 -2.76 -10.06
CA VAL A 170 0.77 -1.48 -10.17
C VAL A 170 0.26 -0.68 -11.36
N ALA A 171 0.07 -1.31 -12.52
CA ALA A 171 -0.49 -0.66 -13.70
C ALA A 171 -1.87 -0.04 -13.42
N ARG A 172 -2.72 -0.77 -12.68
CA ARG A 172 -4.05 -0.26 -12.25
C ARG A 172 -3.95 0.88 -11.24
N ILE A 173 -3.06 0.78 -10.24
CA ILE A 173 -2.89 1.82 -9.21
C ILE A 173 -2.35 3.11 -9.84
N VAL A 174 -1.35 3.00 -10.70
CA VAL A 174 -0.66 4.14 -11.30
C VAL A 174 -1.39 4.68 -12.52
N GLY A 175 -2.24 3.87 -13.16
CA GLY A 175 -2.98 4.25 -14.37
C GLY A 175 -2.09 4.29 -15.63
N ILE A 176 -1.11 3.37 -15.75
CA ILE A 176 -0.19 3.25 -16.89
C ILE A 176 -0.18 1.82 -17.43
N PRO A 177 0.23 1.59 -18.71
CA PRO A 177 0.37 0.25 -19.25
C PRO A 177 1.40 -0.60 -18.49
N GLU A 178 1.16 -1.92 -18.39
CA GLU A 178 2.11 -2.86 -17.76
C GLU A 178 3.52 -2.80 -18.37
N ALA A 179 3.62 -2.61 -19.70
CA ALA A 179 4.91 -2.44 -20.36
C ALA A 179 5.69 -1.24 -19.79
N THR A 180 5.00 -0.14 -19.49
CA THR A 180 5.59 1.05 -18.86
C THR A 180 6.02 0.76 -17.42
N VAL A 181 5.23 -0.01 -16.65
CA VAL A 181 5.62 -0.45 -15.30
C VAL A 181 6.91 -1.26 -15.37
N LYS A 182 7.00 -2.25 -16.27
CA LYS A 182 8.20 -3.09 -16.47
C LYS A 182 9.42 -2.24 -16.81
N THR A 183 9.28 -1.27 -17.71
CA THR A 183 10.35 -0.35 -18.10
C THR A 183 10.81 0.51 -16.93
N ARG A 184 9.86 1.13 -16.19
CA ARG A 184 10.19 1.92 -14.99
C ARG A 184 10.89 1.06 -13.93
N MET A 185 10.43 -0.17 -13.70
CA MET A 185 11.07 -1.12 -12.78
C MET A 185 12.50 -1.47 -13.19
N PHE A 186 12.75 -1.67 -14.49
CA PHE A 186 14.08 -1.94 -15.01
C PHE A 186 15.04 -0.78 -14.73
N TYR A 187 14.66 0.44 -15.12
CA TYR A 187 15.50 1.61 -14.90
C TYR A 187 15.65 1.97 -13.42
N ALA A 188 14.61 1.82 -12.63
CA ALA A 188 14.67 2.03 -11.18
C ALA A 188 15.70 1.10 -10.52
N ARG A 189 15.70 -0.19 -10.86
CA ARG A 189 16.68 -1.17 -10.34
C ARG A 189 18.08 -0.83 -10.80
N LYS A 190 18.26 -0.46 -12.07
CA LYS A 190 19.57 -0.05 -12.62
C LYS A 190 20.13 1.15 -11.86
N ASN A 191 19.33 2.20 -11.70
CA ASN A 191 19.74 3.41 -10.99
C ASN A 191 20.07 3.11 -9.52
N LEU A 192 19.25 2.27 -8.84
CA LEU A 192 19.53 1.84 -7.46
C LEU A 192 20.86 1.09 -7.36
N SER A 193 21.14 0.18 -8.29
CA SER A 193 22.41 -0.57 -8.31
C SER A 193 23.62 0.36 -8.47
N GLU A 194 23.51 1.36 -9.34
CA GLU A 194 24.57 2.36 -9.57
C GLU A 194 24.79 3.23 -8.32
N LEU A 195 23.70 3.70 -7.70
CA LEU A 195 23.75 4.52 -6.47
C LEU A 195 24.34 3.75 -5.29
N VAL A 196 23.95 2.49 -5.08
CA VAL A 196 24.49 1.64 -4.01
C VAL A 196 25.97 1.35 -4.23
N SER A 197 26.36 1.00 -5.47
CA SER A 197 27.76 0.73 -5.81
C SER A 197 28.66 1.98 -5.68
N GLY A 198 28.11 3.17 -5.99
CA GLY A 198 28.82 4.44 -5.84
C GLY A 198 29.00 4.88 -4.37
N ALA A 199 28.08 4.49 -3.49
CA ALA A 199 28.13 4.84 -2.07
C ALA A 199 29.00 3.88 -1.23
N GLN A 200 29.44 2.77 -1.80
CA GLN A 200 30.37 1.81 -1.17
C GLN A 200 31.85 2.05 -1.52
N ARG A 201 32.13 3.05 -2.36
CA ARG A 201 33.50 3.48 -2.72
C ARG A 201 33.93 4.68 -1.91
#